data_4a08ba3e3a46ae748fc118ed02c37351
#
_entry.id   4a08ba3e3a46ae748fc118ed02c37351
#
_cell.length_a   1.000
_cell.length_b   1.000
_cell.length_c   1.000
_cell.angle_alpha   90.00
_cell.angle_beta   90.00
_cell.angle_gamma   90.00
#
_symmetry.space_group_name_H-M   'P 1'
#
loop_
_entity.id
_entity.type
_entity.pdbx_description
1 polymer ?
#
loop_
_entity_poly.entity_id
_entity_poly.type
_entity_poly.pdbx_seq_one_letter_code
_entity_poly.pdbx_strand_id
1 'polypeptide(L)'
;VRKLLLSVSLSLTTLAAATAQTTYLPLGAAEYHVLDRLETLSGELSNDFNSGLKPIPRKGAVAFLIKQKREGLYHSGGFSNTDFYNIDRALSISGEWSDTPEGDDGALPSRRPILKYFYQKQPDLVHVNTGDFFLVVNPVLYLQGFKERNQDGIKYINTRGAEIRGRIFNHIGFYTMLGDNQEKAVSYVYDWERAHSAFPGNDYYLNTSGHGYDIFLARGYVDIGAFKDRLNITFGYDKQFSGDGMRSLLISDFGAPATFLRLRTKIWKLTYENLYLELMQDYARGTDRILPHKYASMHQVSINATRWLNVGIFESTIYGRGDRFGVEYLVPVIFYNTAARALGANQKTALGFNFKAMALQRLQVYGQGYFDQVKLGELGKGSWANQFGAQLGLKYFNAFNLLNLDLQAEANVVRPFTYAANDTISNYTHYNQPLAHPYGAGFAEFIGVARYQPLNKLYLTAKAIYSMRSVDSNGTVNYGSDIFKLTDNRTQLDKYGLTPGEKVKGLYLNFNAAFELRPNIFLEAGATHLRRTYESGVALPSSTFFYGGLRWNISRRENDYY
;
A
#
# COMPACT_ATOMS: atom_id res chain seq x y z
N VAL A 1 -36.67 9.26 27.43
CA VAL A 1 -36.87 8.87 26.01
C VAL A 1 -37.02 10.13 25.14
N ARG A 2 -37.91 11.11 25.46
CA ARG A 2 -38.12 12.33 24.65
C ARG A 2 -36.87 13.24 24.54
N LYS A 3 -36.05 13.36 25.61
CA LYS A 3 -34.79 14.12 25.58
C LYS A 3 -33.68 13.38 24.80
N LEU A 4 -33.69 12.06 24.79
CA LEU A 4 -32.77 11.25 23.99
C LEU A 4 -33.12 11.33 22.50
N LEU A 5 -34.39 11.31 22.14
CA LEU A 5 -34.86 11.48 20.76
C LEU A 5 -34.60 12.90 20.23
N LEU A 6 -34.67 13.93 21.06
CA LEU A 6 -34.31 15.30 20.70
C LEU A 6 -32.80 15.49 20.51
N SER A 7 -31.95 14.83 21.32
CA SER A 7 -30.50 14.88 21.14
C SER A 7 -30.05 14.09 19.91
N VAL A 8 -30.67 12.96 19.58
CA VAL A 8 -30.43 12.20 18.38
C VAL A 8 -30.92 12.94 17.13
N SER A 9 -32.08 13.60 17.17
CA SER A 9 -32.57 14.41 16.06
C SER A 9 -31.76 15.70 15.87
N LEU A 10 -31.25 16.34 16.92
CA LEU A 10 -30.35 17.48 16.80
C LEU A 10 -28.97 17.09 16.27
N SER A 11 -28.47 15.90 16.59
CA SER A 11 -27.24 15.33 16.03
C SER A 11 -27.40 14.98 14.55
N LEU A 12 -28.58 14.52 14.12
CA LEU A 12 -28.89 14.23 12.71
C LEU A 12 -29.10 15.51 11.87
N THR A 13 -29.57 16.59 12.45
CA THR A 13 -29.77 17.86 11.73
C THR A 13 -28.45 18.64 11.53
N THR A 14 -27.45 18.45 12.38
CA THR A 14 -26.09 19.01 12.16
C THR A 14 -25.30 18.24 11.10
N LEU A 15 -25.67 17.02 10.79
CA LEU A 15 -25.13 16.24 9.65
C LEU A 15 -25.61 16.77 8.29
N ALA A 16 -26.72 17.52 8.25
CA ALA A 16 -27.31 18.03 6.99
C ALA A 16 -26.50 19.15 6.30
N ALA A 17 -25.42 19.65 6.89
CA ALA A 17 -24.52 20.65 6.28
C ALA A 17 -23.16 20.08 5.84
N ALA A 18 -22.98 18.76 5.88
CA ALA A 18 -21.72 18.10 5.55
C ALA A 18 -21.75 17.62 4.09
N THR A 19 -21.12 18.37 3.19
CA THR A 19 -20.89 17.95 1.80
C THR A 19 -19.44 17.54 1.65
N ALA A 20 -19.07 16.33 2.10
CA ALA A 20 -17.70 15.92 1.97
C ALA A 20 -17.54 14.41 2.22
N GLN A 21 -17.51 13.65 1.17
CA GLN A 21 -17.20 12.24 1.20
C GLN A 21 -16.41 11.87 -0.06
N THR A 22 -15.67 10.80 -0.04
CA THR A 22 -14.94 10.34 -1.21
C THR A 22 -14.85 8.82 -1.21
N THR A 23 -14.66 8.26 -2.41
CA THR A 23 -14.06 6.94 -2.55
C THR A 23 -12.55 7.11 -2.75
N TYR A 24 -11.79 6.04 -2.61
CA TYR A 24 -10.34 6.09 -2.70
C TYR A 24 -9.83 5.34 -3.95
N LEU A 25 -8.67 5.76 -4.45
CA LEU A 25 -7.94 4.99 -5.46
C LEU A 25 -7.42 3.69 -4.83
N PRO A 26 -7.70 2.51 -5.42
CA PRO A 26 -7.18 1.25 -4.91
C PRO A 26 -5.66 1.25 -4.85
N LEU A 27 -5.06 0.67 -3.80
CA LEU A 27 -3.60 0.54 -3.72
C LEU A 27 -3.06 -0.26 -4.90
N GLY A 28 -1.90 0.15 -5.41
CA GLY A 28 -1.29 -0.44 -6.61
C GLY A 28 -1.92 -0.02 -7.95
N ALA A 29 -2.90 0.89 -7.96
CA ALA A 29 -3.47 1.41 -9.19
C ALA A 29 -2.45 2.28 -9.98
N ALA A 30 -2.55 2.26 -11.30
CA ALA A 30 -1.64 3.00 -12.18
C ALA A 30 -1.70 4.52 -11.96
N GLU A 31 -2.81 5.02 -11.46
CA GLU A 31 -3.07 6.43 -11.17
C GLU A 31 -2.08 7.01 -10.16
N TYR A 32 -1.56 6.22 -9.22
CA TYR A 32 -0.53 6.69 -8.27
C TYR A 32 0.73 7.18 -8.98
N HIS A 33 1.19 6.44 -9.99
CA HIS A 33 2.35 6.85 -10.78
C HIS A 33 2.05 8.09 -11.62
N VAL A 34 0.86 8.18 -12.20
CA VAL A 34 0.41 9.36 -12.97
C VAL A 34 0.38 10.61 -12.09
N LEU A 35 -0.19 10.52 -10.89
CA LEU A 35 -0.25 11.65 -9.95
C LEU A 35 1.15 12.11 -9.53
N ASP A 36 2.05 11.19 -9.14
CA ASP A 36 3.44 11.49 -8.80
C ASP A 36 4.19 12.19 -9.95
N ARG A 37 4.01 11.67 -11.17
CA ARG A 37 4.62 12.20 -12.37
C ARG A 37 4.13 13.63 -12.65
N LEU A 38 2.81 13.84 -12.60
CA LEU A 38 2.23 15.16 -12.87
C LEU A 38 2.59 16.19 -11.80
N GLU A 39 2.61 15.84 -10.51
CA GLU A 39 3.13 16.72 -9.45
C GLU A 39 4.58 17.14 -9.74
N THR A 40 5.42 16.20 -10.14
CA THR A 40 6.83 16.48 -10.39
C THR A 40 7.04 17.33 -11.65
N LEU A 41 6.35 17.02 -12.74
CA LEU A 41 6.46 17.78 -13.99
C LEU A 41 5.88 19.18 -13.86
N SER A 42 4.81 19.37 -13.09
CA SER A 42 4.26 20.70 -12.79
C SER A 42 5.14 21.49 -11.81
N GLY A 43 5.97 20.80 -11.01
CA GLY A 43 6.79 21.42 -9.97
C GLY A 43 5.98 21.86 -8.75
N GLU A 44 4.75 21.37 -8.60
CA GLU A 44 3.84 21.74 -7.52
C GLU A 44 3.15 20.55 -6.90
N LEU A 45 3.31 20.39 -5.58
CA LEU A 45 2.59 19.42 -4.77
C LEU A 45 1.10 19.76 -4.75
N SER A 46 0.26 18.75 -4.88
CA SER A 46 -1.18 18.91 -4.75
C SER A 46 -1.57 19.36 -3.33
N ASN A 47 -2.46 20.34 -3.26
CA ASN A 47 -3.15 20.65 -2.02
C ASN A 47 -4.49 19.89 -1.89
N ASP A 48 -4.90 19.12 -2.89
CA ASP A 48 -6.16 18.38 -2.88
C ASP A 48 -6.02 16.99 -2.24
N PHE A 49 -4.81 16.43 -2.26
CA PHE A 49 -4.45 15.19 -1.59
C PHE A 49 -3.01 15.23 -1.06
N ASN A 50 -2.64 14.22 -0.28
CA ASN A 50 -1.26 13.96 0.15
C ASN A 50 -0.84 12.58 -0.39
N SER A 51 0.18 12.54 -1.25
CA SER A 51 0.64 11.30 -1.88
C SER A 51 1.30 10.31 -0.91
N GLY A 52 1.86 10.83 0.20
CA GLY A 52 2.46 10.01 1.26
C GLY A 52 1.44 9.35 2.19
N LEU A 53 0.14 9.70 2.10
CA LEU A 53 -0.95 9.12 2.88
C LEU A 53 -1.92 8.38 1.95
N LYS A 54 -1.69 7.10 1.76
CA LYS A 54 -2.51 6.26 0.87
C LYS A 54 -3.55 5.46 1.67
N PRO A 55 -4.70 5.13 1.08
CA PRO A 55 -5.10 5.43 -0.29
C PRO A 55 -5.47 6.91 -0.50
N ILE A 56 -5.25 7.40 -1.73
CA ILE A 56 -5.55 8.78 -2.14
C ILE A 56 -7.04 8.94 -2.39
N PRO A 57 -7.68 10.03 -1.86
CA PRO A 57 -9.08 10.36 -2.14
C PRO A 57 -9.30 10.63 -3.63
N ARG A 58 -10.27 9.96 -4.28
CA ARG A 58 -10.60 10.17 -5.70
C ARG A 58 -11.00 11.61 -5.99
N LYS A 59 -11.79 12.24 -5.10
CA LYS A 59 -12.19 13.65 -5.22
C LYS A 59 -10.98 14.56 -5.36
N GLY A 60 -9.99 14.41 -4.49
CA GLY A 60 -8.76 15.20 -4.53
C GLY A 60 -7.92 14.89 -5.78
N ALA A 61 -7.80 13.60 -6.15
CA ALA A 61 -7.08 13.20 -7.36
C ALA A 61 -7.72 13.80 -8.62
N VAL A 62 -9.05 13.74 -8.75
CA VAL A 62 -9.80 14.31 -9.89
C VAL A 62 -9.65 15.82 -9.96
N ALA A 63 -9.79 16.54 -8.83
CA ALA A 63 -9.60 18.00 -8.81
C ALA A 63 -8.21 18.40 -9.31
N PHE A 64 -7.18 17.70 -8.85
CA PHE A 64 -5.81 17.89 -9.32
C PHE A 64 -5.65 17.58 -10.82
N LEU A 65 -6.19 16.45 -11.30
CA LEU A 65 -6.10 16.05 -12.70
C LEU A 65 -6.79 17.04 -13.64
N ILE A 66 -7.97 17.57 -13.27
CA ILE A 66 -8.67 18.62 -14.02
C ILE A 66 -7.82 19.89 -14.09
N LYS A 67 -7.24 20.31 -12.95
CA LYS A 67 -6.31 21.46 -12.92
C LYS A 67 -5.13 21.23 -13.87
N GLN A 68 -4.46 20.07 -13.77
CA GLN A 68 -3.31 19.74 -14.62
C GLN A 68 -3.68 19.65 -16.10
N LYS A 69 -4.86 19.15 -16.46
CA LYS A 69 -5.35 19.12 -17.84
C LYS A 69 -5.49 20.52 -18.42
N ARG A 70 -5.99 21.49 -17.65
CA ARG A 70 -6.18 22.89 -18.06
C ARG A 70 -4.85 23.65 -18.16
N GLU A 71 -3.95 23.42 -17.22
CA GLU A 71 -2.70 24.20 -17.08
C GLU A 71 -1.50 23.52 -17.74
N GLY A 72 -1.56 22.21 -17.99
CA GLY A 72 -0.43 21.40 -18.44
C GLY A 72 0.21 21.82 -19.76
N LEU A 73 -0.54 22.48 -20.64
CA LEU A 73 -0.03 23.04 -21.89
C LEU A 73 0.96 24.20 -21.65
N TYR A 74 0.88 24.86 -20.50
CA TYR A 74 1.68 26.03 -20.15
C TYR A 74 2.85 25.72 -19.22
N HIS A 75 2.98 24.46 -18.77
CA HIS A 75 4.10 24.07 -17.92
C HIS A 75 5.41 24.00 -18.70
N SER A 76 6.45 24.61 -18.17
CA SER A 76 7.79 24.65 -18.78
C SER A 76 8.43 23.26 -18.96
N GLY A 77 8.01 22.27 -18.16
CA GLY A 77 8.42 20.86 -18.31
C GLY A 77 7.73 20.11 -19.44
N GLY A 78 6.63 20.65 -19.97
CA GLY A 78 5.82 20.12 -21.06
C GLY A 78 5.19 18.75 -20.71
N PHE A 79 3.87 18.62 -20.87
CA PHE A 79 3.21 17.31 -20.81
C PHE A 79 3.24 16.70 -22.21
N SER A 80 3.50 15.40 -22.28
CA SER A 80 3.41 14.63 -23.52
C SER A 80 1.95 14.33 -23.87
N ASN A 81 1.69 13.93 -25.12
CA ASN A 81 0.37 13.42 -25.51
C ASN A 81 -0.06 12.21 -24.67
N THR A 82 0.91 11.42 -24.22
CA THR A 82 0.68 10.29 -23.33
C THR A 82 0.28 10.73 -21.93
N ASP A 83 0.79 11.86 -21.43
CA ASP A 83 0.36 12.43 -20.15
C ASP A 83 -1.11 12.85 -20.20
N PHE A 84 -1.53 13.53 -21.27
CA PHE A 84 -2.94 13.88 -21.46
C PHE A 84 -3.83 12.66 -21.60
N TYR A 85 -3.39 11.62 -22.33
CA TYR A 85 -4.10 10.34 -22.39
C TYR A 85 -4.27 9.71 -21.00
N ASN A 86 -3.21 9.71 -20.17
CA ASN A 86 -3.25 9.17 -18.83
C ASN A 86 -4.15 9.98 -17.90
N ILE A 87 -4.20 11.30 -18.04
CA ILE A 87 -5.14 12.18 -17.35
C ILE A 87 -6.59 11.81 -17.72
N ASP A 88 -6.90 11.74 -19.01
CA ASP A 88 -8.24 11.41 -19.49
C ASP A 88 -8.69 10.01 -19.05
N ARG A 89 -7.76 9.06 -19.07
CA ARG A 89 -7.99 7.72 -18.56
C ARG A 89 -8.31 7.73 -17.06
N ALA A 90 -7.51 8.42 -16.25
CA ALA A 90 -7.70 8.52 -14.81
C ALA A 90 -9.01 9.24 -14.43
N LEU A 91 -9.39 10.29 -15.17
CA LEU A 91 -10.68 10.96 -15.02
C LEU A 91 -11.84 10.02 -15.38
N SER A 92 -11.71 9.27 -16.48
CA SER A 92 -12.75 8.36 -16.96
C SER A 92 -13.11 7.27 -15.95
N ILE A 93 -12.13 6.74 -15.20
CA ILE A 93 -12.37 5.72 -14.17
C ILE A 93 -12.79 6.28 -12.80
N SER A 94 -12.93 7.59 -12.68
CA SER A 94 -13.35 8.30 -11.46
C SER A 94 -14.62 9.12 -11.71
N GLY A 95 -15.58 8.52 -12.42
CA GLY A 95 -16.78 9.18 -12.92
C GLY A 95 -17.63 9.88 -11.85
N GLU A 96 -17.58 9.43 -10.58
CA GLU A 96 -18.29 10.08 -9.48
C GLU A 96 -17.88 11.54 -9.22
N TRP A 97 -16.72 11.95 -9.73
CA TRP A 97 -16.18 13.29 -9.56
C TRP A 97 -15.83 13.99 -10.87
N SER A 98 -15.70 13.22 -11.98
CA SER A 98 -15.38 13.75 -13.30
C SER A 98 -16.61 13.90 -14.19
N ASP A 99 -17.69 13.19 -13.89
CA ASP A 99 -18.96 13.22 -14.62
C ASP A 99 -19.88 14.28 -14.00
N THR A 100 -19.61 15.57 -14.28
CA THR A 100 -20.46 16.66 -13.81
C THR A 100 -21.63 16.90 -14.77
N PRO A 101 -22.77 17.48 -14.28
CA PRO A 101 -23.90 17.84 -15.14
C PRO A 101 -23.53 18.79 -16.29
N GLU A 102 -22.44 19.53 -16.14
CA GLU A 102 -21.89 20.46 -17.15
C GLU A 102 -20.99 19.78 -18.19
N GLY A 103 -20.78 18.49 -18.02
CA GLY A 103 -20.67 17.53 -19.13
C GLY A 103 -19.30 17.23 -19.68
N ASP A 104 -18.17 17.80 -19.25
CA ASP A 104 -16.96 17.68 -20.08
C ASP A 104 -15.65 17.32 -19.36
N ASP A 105 -15.69 16.90 -18.12
CA ASP A 105 -14.48 16.71 -17.31
C ASP A 105 -13.82 15.33 -17.42
N GLY A 106 -14.05 14.57 -18.51
CA GLY A 106 -13.25 13.36 -18.80
C GLY A 106 -14.01 12.02 -18.77
N ALA A 107 -15.30 12.01 -18.45
CA ALA A 107 -16.09 10.80 -18.58
C ALA A 107 -16.20 10.37 -20.06
N LEU A 108 -15.59 9.25 -20.42
CA LEU A 108 -15.56 8.77 -21.79
C LEU A 108 -16.82 7.93 -22.08
N PRO A 109 -17.79 8.44 -22.88
CA PRO A 109 -18.96 7.67 -23.27
C PRO A 109 -18.56 6.53 -24.20
N SER A 110 -19.25 5.41 -24.11
CA SER A 110 -19.05 4.29 -25.02
C SER A 110 -19.80 4.53 -26.33
N ARG A 111 -19.12 4.32 -27.46
CA ARG A 111 -19.76 4.37 -28.78
C ARG A 111 -20.69 3.15 -29.06
N ARG A 112 -20.52 2.06 -28.33
CA ARG A 112 -21.26 0.81 -28.51
C ARG A 112 -21.56 0.16 -27.15
N PRO A 113 -22.56 0.65 -26.41
CA PRO A 113 -23.01 0.01 -25.17
C PRO A 113 -23.52 -1.41 -25.46
N ILE A 114 -23.28 -2.35 -24.54
CA ILE A 114 -23.81 -3.71 -24.63
C ILE A 114 -25.25 -3.69 -24.13
N LEU A 115 -26.18 -4.20 -24.94
CA LEU A 115 -27.63 -4.25 -24.65
C LEU A 115 -28.21 -2.88 -24.24
N LYS A 116 -27.60 -1.77 -24.67
CA LYS A 116 -27.95 -0.38 -24.33
C LYS A 116 -27.78 0.01 -22.84
N TYR A 117 -27.58 -0.95 -21.95
CA TYR A 117 -27.54 -0.72 -20.49
C TYR A 117 -26.14 -0.87 -19.90
N PHE A 118 -25.32 -1.77 -20.46
CA PHE A 118 -23.98 -2.06 -19.95
C PHE A 118 -22.93 -1.32 -20.75
N TYR A 119 -21.86 -0.86 -20.08
CA TYR A 119 -20.78 -0.09 -20.70
C TYR A 119 -21.27 1.17 -21.42
N GLN A 120 -22.19 1.90 -20.81
CA GLN A 120 -22.57 3.24 -21.28
C GLN A 120 -21.38 4.20 -21.17
N LYS A 121 -20.60 4.08 -20.10
CA LYS A 121 -19.25 4.64 -19.93
C LYS A 121 -18.22 3.55 -20.19
N GLN A 122 -17.08 3.90 -20.81
CA GLN A 122 -16.10 2.90 -21.25
C GLN A 122 -15.52 2.04 -20.13
N PRO A 123 -15.20 2.57 -18.91
CA PRO A 123 -14.60 1.76 -17.85
C PRO A 123 -15.61 0.95 -17.04
N ASP A 124 -16.91 1.30 -17.07
CA ASP A 124 -17.89 0.82 -16.10
C ASP A 124 -18.92 -0.13 -16.73
N LEU A 125 -19.04 -1.35 -16.20
CA LEU A 125 -20.07 -2.30 -16.63
C LEU A 125 -21.47 -1.75 -16.35
N VAL A 126 -21.71 -1.31 -15.12
CA VAL A 126 -22.93 -0.59 -14.73
C VAL A 126 -22.49 0.78 -14.21
N HIS A 127 -23.12 1.82 -14.71
CA HIS A 127 -22.86 3.19 -14.31
C HIS A 127 -24.19 3.90 -14.11
N VAL A 128 -24.46 4.34 -12.89
CA VAL A 128 -25.67 5.10 -12.52
C VAL A 128 -25.23 6.39 -11.86
N ASN A 129 -25.71 7.52 -12.36
CA ASN A 129 -25.48 8.83 -11.79
C ASN A 129 -26.79 9.64 -11.84
N THR A 130 -27.39 9.91 -10.68
CA THR A 130 -28.65 10.64 -10.54
C THR A 130 -28.47 11.95 -9.75
N GLY A 131 -27.24 12.42 -9.55
CA GLY A 131 -26.95 13.57 -8.70
C GLY A 131 -26.82 13.19 -7.22
N ASP A 132 -27.87 12.67 -6.63
CA ASP A 132 -27.88 12.25 -5.22
C ASP A 132 -27.34 10.84 -4.99
N PHE A 133 -27.33 10.03 -6.05
CA PHE A 133 -26.86 8.65 -6.00
C PHE A 133 -25.93 8.34 -7.17
N PHE A 134 -24.77 7.84 -6.86
CA PHE A 134 -23.81 7.32 -7.83
C PHE A 134 -23.49 5.86 -7.52
N LEU A 135 -23.46 5.02 -8.54
CA LEU A 135 -23.12 3.62 -8.43
C LEU A 135 -22.36 3.13 -9.65
N VAL A 136 -21.25 2.46 -9.40
CA VAL A 136 -20.50 1.69 -10.39
C VAL A 136 -20.39 0.25 -9.92
N VAL A 137 -20.67 -0.70 -10.84
CA VAL A 137 -20.42 -2.12 -10.63
C VAL A 137 -19.53 -2.62 -11.75
N ASN A 138 -18.41 -3.25 -11.41
CA ASN A 138 -17.43 -3.75 -12.35
C ASN A 138 -17.03 -5.19 -12.04
N PRO A 139 -16.82 -6.03 -13.07
CA PRO A 139 -16.20 -7.34 -12.87
C PRO A 139 -14.72 -7.18 -12.49
N VAL A 140 -14.24 -8.08 -11.66
CA VAL A 140 -12.83 -8.24 -11.30
C VAL A 140 -12.35 -9.57 -11.84
N LEU A 141 -11.27 -9.55 -12.65
CA LEU A 141 -10.72 -10.76 -13.24
C LEU A 141 -9.19 -10.68 -13.27
N TYR A 142 -8.53 -11.75 -12.81
CA TYR A 142 -7.09 -11.92 -12.99
C TYR A 142 -6.78 -13.36 -13.36
N LEU A 143 -6.57 -13.58 -14.64
CA LEU A 143 -6.21 -14.88 -15.21
C LEU A 143 -4.76 -14.81 -15.68
N GLN A 144 -3.87 -15.52 -15.03
CA GLN A 144 -2.45 -15.53 -15.40
C GLN A 144 -1.90 -16.94 -15.30
N GLY A 145 -1.16 -17.36 -16.32
CA GLY A 145 -0.44 -18.63 -16.34
C GLY A 145 1.07 -18.39 -16.23
N PHE A 146 1.77 -19.29 -15.51
CA PHE A 146 3.22 -19.24 -15.32
C PHE A 146 3.84 -20.57 -15.72
N LYS A 147 4.93 -20.51 -16.47
CA LYS A 147 5.80 -21.67 -16.70
C LYS A 147 7.12 -21.44 -15.97
N GLU A 148 7.31 -22.14 -14.87
CA GLU A 148 8.54 -22.10 -14.08
C GLU A 148 9.54 -23.13 -14.64
N ARG A 149 10.78 -22.67 -14.83
CA ARG A 149 11.86 -23.54 -15.33
C ARG A 149 12.18 -24.61 -14.28
N ASN A 150 12.43 -25.83 -14.73
CA ASN A 150 12.74 -26.98 -13.88
C ASN A 150 11.63 -27.35 -12.87
N GLN A 151 10.39 -26.94 -13.15
CA GLN A 151 9.20 -27.33 -12.38
C GLN A 151 8.16 -27.91 -13.33
N ASP A 152 7.49 -28.96 -12.88
CA ASP A 152 6.43 -29.60 -13.66
C ASP A 152 5.13 -28.82 -13.58
N GLY A 153 4.37 -28.91 -14.67
CA GLY A 153 3.06 -28.31 -14.78
C GLY A 153 3.07 -26.79 -14.98
N ILE A 154 1.89 -26.24 -15.13
CA ILE A 154 1.63 -24.80 -15.23
C ILE A 154 1.16 -24.32 -13.87
N LYS A 155 1.77 -23.23 -13.40
CA LYS A 155 1.29 -22.46 -12.24
C LYS A 155 0.28 -21.45 -12.74
N TYR A 156 -0.63 -20.97 -11.88
CA TYR A 156 -1.65 -20.02 -12.32
C TYR A 156 -2.18 -19.17 -11.18
N ILE A 157 -2.73 -18.01 -11.55
CA ILE A 157 -3.64 -17.19 -10.77
C ILE A 157 -4.98 -17.17 -11.50
N ASN A 158 -6.07 -17.40 -10.80
CA ASN A 158 -7.42 -17.38 -11.32
C ASN A 158 -8.33 -16.67 -10.32
N THR A 159 -8.37 -15.34 -10.41
CA THR A 159 -9.24 -14.50 -9.59
C THR A 159 -10.48 -14.12 -10.38
N ARG A 160 -11.65 -14.27 -9.77
CA ARG A 160 -12.97 -13.88 -10.33
C ARG A 160 -13.75 -13.19 -9.24
N GLY A 161 -14.32 -12.04 -9.56
CA GLY A 161 -15.05 -11.27 -8.58
C GLY A 161 -15.79 -10.09 -9.17
N ALA A 162 -16.20 -9.20 -8.27
CA ALA A 162 -16.82 -7.94 -8.62
C ALA A 162 -16.36 -6.86 -7.63
N GLU A 163 -16.31 -5.63 -8.12
CA GLU A 163 -16.19 -4.43 -7.30
C GLU A 163 -17.45 -3.57 -7.45
N ILE A 164 -17.83 -2.95 -6.35
CA ILE A 164 -18.94 -2.00 -6.29
C ILE A 164 -18.43 -0.78 -5.55
N ARG A 165 -18.65 0.39 -6.13
CA ARG A 165 -18.39 1.66 -5.45
C ARG A 165 -19.53 2.61 -5.71
N GLY A 166 -19.74 3.51 -4.76
CA GLY A 166 -20.83 4.46 -4.91
C GLY A 166 -20.80 5.59 -3.92
N ARG A 167 -21.80 6.45 -4.08
CA ARG A 167 -22.01 7.65 -3.30
C ARG A 167 -23.49 7.83 -3.04
N ILE A 168 -23.83 8.20 -1.81
CA ILE A 168 -25.21 8.46 -1.39
C ILE A 168 -25.27 9.88 -0.82
N PHE A 169 -26.16 10.73 -1.37
CA PHE A 169 -26.45 12.11 -0.93
C PHE A 169 -25.21 13.01 -0.75
N ASN A 170 -24.12 12.76 -1.48
CA ASN A 170 -22.86 13.48 -1.30
C ASN A 170 -22.30 13.45 0.14
N HIS A 171 -22.73 12.49 0.98
CA HIS A 171 -22.31 12.37 2.39
C HIS A 171 -21.64 11.05 2.71
N ILE A 172 -22.02 9.97 2.02
CA ILE A 172 -21.54 8.63 2.27
C ILE A 172 -20.94 8.08 0.99
N GLY A 173 -19.67 7.76 1.02
CA GLY A 173 -18.98 6.97 0.00
C GLY A 173 -18.87 5.52 0.46
N PHE A 174 -18.93 4.58 -0.44
CA PHE A 174 -18.71 3.17 -0.14
C PHE A 174 -17.96 2.46 -1.27
N TYR A 175 -17.22 1.46 -0.88
CA TYR A 175 -16.52 0.57 -1.78
C TYR A 175 -16.55 -0.84 -1.23
N THR A 176 -16.73 -1.82 -2.08
CA THR A 176 -16.52 -3.22 -1.77
C THR A 176 -15.96 -3.97 -2.97
N MET A 177 -15.07 -4.91 -2.72
CA MET A 177 -14.56 -5.86 -3.71
C MET A 177 -14.60 -7.24 -3.09
N LEU A 178 -15.25 -8.16 -3.77
CA LEU A 178 -15.33 -9.56 -3.39
C LEU A 178 -14.84 -10.41 -4.56
N GLY A 179 -14.01 -11.38 -4.28
CA GLY A 179 -13.48 -12.28 -5.32
C GLY A 179 -13.01 -13.60 -4.75
N ASP A 180 -13.20 -14.64 -5.54
CA ASP A 180 -12.62 -15.95 -5.36
C ASP A 180 -11.30 -16.02 -6.13
N ASN A 181 -10.22 -16.45 -5.47
CA ASN A 181 -8.91 -16.61 -6.06
C ASN A 181 -8.37 -18.02 -5.85
N GLN A 182 -8.21 -18.73 -6.94
CA GLN A 182 -7.51 -20.01 -6.96
C GLN A 182 -6.11 -19.80 -7.52
N GLU A 183 -5.11 -20.23 -6.79
CA GLU A 183 -3.73 -19.99 -7.15
C GLU A 183 -2.84 -21.22 -6.94
N LYS A 184 -2.11 -21.57 -8.00
CA LYS A 184 -0.96 -22.48 -7.91
C LYS A 184 0.30 -21.63 -8.03
N ALA A 185 0.88 -21.28 -6.89
CA ALA A 185 1.99 -20.33 -6.82
C ALA A 185 3.31 -20.86 -7.37
N VAL A 186 4.27 -19.98 -7.64
CA VAL A 186 5.66 -20.32 -7.98
C VAL A 186 6.41 -20.82 -6.74
N SER A 187 7.50 -21.55 -6.94
CA SER A 187 8.18 -22.32 -5.89
C SER A 187 8.54 -21.50 -4.65
N TYR A 188 9.11 -20.32 -4.81
CA TYR A 188 9.54 -19.51 -3.68
C TYR A 188 8.39 -18.90 -2.85
N VAL A 189 7.19 -18.78 -3.42
CA VAL A 189 5.99 -18.37 -2.67
C VAL A 189 5.54 -19.50 -1.75
N TYR A 190 5.66 -20.76 -2.20
CA TYR A 190 5.45 -21.94 -1.32
C TYR A 190 6.48 -21.99 -0.18
N ASP A 191 7.76 -21.64 -0.48
CA ASP A 191 8.81 -21.60 0.55
C ASP A 191 8.47 -20.57 1.62
N TRP A 192 7.99 -19.39 1.20
CA TRP A 192 7.58 -18.32 2.11
C TRP A 192 6.38 -18.75 2.97
N GLU A 193 5.35 -19.31 2.34
CA GLU A 193 4.15 -19.81 3.04
C GLU A 193 4.51 -20.84 4.12
N ARG A 194 5.36 -21.79 3.79
CA ARG A 194 5.83 -22.79 4.76
C ARG A 194 6.64 -22.20 5.91
N ALA A 195 7.43 -21.19 5.63
CA ALA A 195 8.25 -20.52 6.65
C ALA A 195 7.42 -19.68 7.63
N HIS A 196 6.31 -19.08 7.15
CA HIS A 196 5.51 -18.13 7.93
C HIS A 196 4.12 -18.65 8.30
N SER A 197 3.72 -19.82 7.79
CA SER A 197 2.34 -20.33 7.94
C SER A 197 1.27 -19.31 7.53
N ALA A 198 1.57 -18.50 6.50
CA ALA A 198 0.72 -17.43 5.98
C ALA A 198 0.89 -17.34 4.48
N PHE A 199 -0.18 -16.99 3.74
CA PHE A 199 -0.06 -16.72 2.31
C PHE A 199 0.20 -15.22 2.08
N PRO A 200 1.25 -14.83 1.33
CA PRO A 200 1.67 -13.43 1.25
C PRO A 200 0.55 -12.48 0.82
N GLY A 201 0.34 -11.43 1.59
CA GLY A 201 -0.63 -10.39 1.30
C GLY A 201 -2.09 -10.75 1.54
N ASN A 202 -2.38 -11.91 2.13
CA ASN A 202 -3.73 -12.37 2.40
C ASN A 202 -3.86 -12.82 3.86
N ASP A 203 -5.09 -12.82 4.35
CA ASP A 203 -5.47 -13.27 5.68
C ASP A 203 -5.72 -14.80 5.70
N TYR A 204 -6.92 -15.22 5.34
CA TYR A 204 -7.31 -16.61 5.34
C TYR A 204 -7.09 -17.26 3.98
N TYR A 205 -6.54 -18.48 4.00
CA TYR A 205 -6.39 -19.30 2.81
C TYR A 205 -6.61 -20.78 3.14
N LEU A 206 -7.07 -21.56 2.15
CA LEU A 206 -7.15 -23.00 2.20
C LEU A 206 -6.07 -23.58 1.30
N ASN A 207 -5.23 -24.47 1.87
CA ASN A 207 -4.30 -25.27 1.07
C ASN A 207 -5.03 -26.54 0.63
N THR A 208 -5.32 -26.63 -0.66
CA THR A 208 -5.98 -27.80 -1.25
C THR A 208 -4.92 -28.73 -1.83
N SER A 209 -4.71 -29.87 -1.20
CA SER A 209 -3.68 -30.85 -1.55
C SER A 209 -3.62 -31.12 -3.06
N GLY A 210 -2.54 -30.68 -3.72
CA GLY A 210 -2.29 -30.86 -5.15
C GLY A 210 -2.96 -29.85 -6.08
N HIS A 211 -3.91 -29.03 -5.63
CA HIS A 211 -4.63 -28.05 -6.42
C HIS A 211 -4.20 -26.60 -6.20
N GLY A 212 -3.42 -26.31 -5.14
CA GLY A 212 -2.92 -24.98 -4.80
C GLY A 212 -3.67 -24.34 -3.64
N TYR A 213 -3.84 -23.04 -3.67
CA TYR A 213 -4.45 -22.24 -2.61
C TYR A 213 -5.78 -21.67 -3.07
N ASP A 214 -6.80 -21.79 -2.24
CA ASP A 214 -8.07 -21.09 -2.37
C ASP A 214 -8.09 -19.92 -1.38
N ILE A 215 -8.31 -18.71 -1.89
CA ILE A 215 -8.25 -17.46 -1.14
C ILE A 215 -9.48 -16.64 -1.48
N PHE A 216 -10.26 -16.30 -0.48
CA PHE A 216 -11.37 -15.37 -0.67
C PHE A 216 -10.88 -13.94 -0.46
N LEU A 217 -10.94 -13.12 -1.51
CA LEU A 217 -10.58 -11.72 -1.45
C LEU A 217 -11.80 -10.90 -1.04
N ALA A 218 -11.75 -10.30 0.12
CA ALA A 218 -12.78 -9.38 0.61
C ALA A 218 -12.12 -8.08 1.04
N ARG A 219 -12.60 -6.95 0.52
CA ARG A 219 -12.19 -5.61 0.90
C ARG A 219 -13.39 -4.69 0.82
N GLY A 220 -13.47 -3.71 1.71
CA GLY A 220 -14.53 -2.74 1.63
C GLY A 220 -14.45 -1.72 2.73
N TYR A 221 -15.07 -0.58 2.49
CA TYR A 221 -15.17 0.50 3.46
C TYR A 221 -16.38 1.38 3.20
N VAL A 222 -16.77 2.10 4.25
CA VAL A 222 -17.68 3.24 4.19
C VAL A 222 -16.92 4.48 4.63
N ASP A 223 -17.04 5.55 3.87
CA ASP A 223 -16.46 6.87 4.15
C ASP A 223 -17.54 7.91 4.38
N ILE A 224 -17.44 8.63 5.47
CA ILE A 224 -18.35 9.71 5.84
C ILE A 224 -17.56 11.01 5.90
N GLY A 225 -17.92 11.96 5.06
CA GLY A 225 -17.35 13.28 5.07
C GLY A 225 -18.05 14.22 6.04
N ALA A 226 -17.29 15.05 6.72
CA ALA A 226 -17.81 16.06 7.65
C ALA A 226 -17.05 17.39 7.50
N PHE A 227 -17.68 18.48 7.95
CA PHE A 227 -17.11 19.83 8.00
C PHE A 227 -16.56 20.33 6.66
N LYS A 228 -17.30 20.16 5.56
CA LYS A 228 -16.94 20.62 4.20
C LYS A 228 -15.57 20.10 3.75
N ASP A 229 -15.41 18.78 3.65
CA ASP A 229 -14.18 18.07 3.24
C ASP A 229 -12.98 18.20 4.20
N ARG A 230 -13.18 18.73 5.41
CA ARG A 230 -12.07 18.86 6.36
C ARG A 230 -11.83 17.62 7.20
N LEU A 231 -12.84 16.77 7.38
CA LEU A 231 -12.75 15.52 8.13
C LEU A 231 -13.42 14.40 7.35
N ASN A 232 -12.66 13.34 7.08
CA ASN A 232 -13.16 12.07 6.58
C ASN A 232 -13.04 11.02 7.67
N ILE A 233 -14.13 10.29 7.90
CA ILE A 233 -14.22 9.16 8.82
C ILE A 233 -14.47 7.93 7.97
N THR A 234 -13.47 7.05 7.90
CA THR A 234 -13.55 5.82 7.11
C THR A 234 -13.50 4.62 8.03
N PHE A 235 -14.46 3.73 7.93
CA PHE A 235 -14.47 2.44 8.61
C PHE A 235 -14.53 1.32 7.57
N GLY A 236 -13.70 0.29 7.73
CA GLY A 236 -13.66 -0.78 6.76
C GLY A 236 -12.65 -1.88 7.04
N TYR A 237 -12.45 -2.71 6.03
CA TYR A 237 -11.49 -3.79 6.00
C TYR A 237 -10.68 -3.70 4.71
N ASP A 238 -9.44 -3.25 4.80
CA ASP A 238 -8.55 -3.07 3.63
C ASP A 238 -7.09 -2.91 4.08
N LYS A 239 -6.19 -2.85 3.10
CA LYS A 239 -4.77 -2.57 3.29
C LYS A 239 -4.49 -1.08 3.45
N GLN A 240 -3.37 -0.75 4.09
CA GLN A 240 -2.92 0.61 4.33
C GLN A 240 -1.49 0.79 3.80
N PHE A 241 -1.12 2.02 3.44
CA PHE A 241 0.23 2.33 3.02
C PHE A 241 0.57 3.79 3.34
N SER A 242 1.75 4.01 3.92
CA SER A 242 2.29 5.35 4.16
C SER A 242 3.64 5.51 3.49
N GLY A 243 3.78 6.54 2.65
CA GLY A 243 5.03 6.90 1.97
C GLY A 243 4.90 7.04 0.46
N ASP A 244 5.98 7.51 -0.17
CA ASP A 244 6.10 7.75 -1.61
C ASP A 244 6.96 6.70 -2.32
N GLY A 245 7.48 5.73 -1.57
CA GLY A 245 8.35 4.66 -2.05
C GLY A 245 7.63 3.46 -2.66
N MET A 246 8.44 2.50 -3.13
CA MET A 246 8.02 1.15 -3.49
C MET A 246 7.73 0.32 -2.23
N ARG A 247 8.54 0.51 -1.22
CA ARG A 247 8.39 -0.05 0.12
C ARG A 247 7.95 1.03 1.10
N SER A 248 7.49 0.60 2.27
CA SER A 248 7.29 1.49 3.41
C SER A 248 7.92 0.90 4.65
N LEU A 249 8.59 1.75 5.43
CA LEU A 249 9.11 1.41 6.75
C LEU A 249 8.12 1.75 7.87
N LEU A 250 7.03 2.46 7.53
CA LEU A 250 6.01 2.90 8.48
C LEU A 250 4.84 1.92 8.52
N ILE A 251 4.04 1.85 7.46
CA ILE A 251 3.00 0.85 7.22
C ILE A 251 2.92 0.55 5.72
N SER A 252 2.81 -0.72 5.37
CA SER A 252 2.87 -1.23 4.00
C SER A 252 1.62 -2.05 3.64
N ASP A 253 1.33 -2.12 2.37
CA ASP A 253 0.29 -2.96 1.77
C ASP A 253 0.76 -4.42 1.51
N PHE A 254 1.95 -4.78 1.99
CA PHE A 254 2.48 -6.14 1.85
C PHE A 254 1.65 -7.14 2.63
N GLY A 255 1.35 -6.85 3.91
CA GLY A 255 0.61 -7.75 4.79
C GLY A 255 -0.84 -7.99 4.38
N ALA A 256 -1.55 -8.78 5.19
CA ALA A 256 -2.99 -9.00 5.05
C ALA A 256 -3.79 -7.70 5.24
N PRO A 257 -5.01 -7.60 4.68
CA PRO A 257 -5.92 -6.51 5.03
C PRO A 257 -6.33 -6.60 6.50
N ALA A 258 -6.67 -5.46 7.10
CA ALA A 258 -7.08 -5.35 8.49
C ALA A 258 -8.35 -4.51 8.63
N THR A 259 -9.16 -4.79 9.67
CA THR A 259 -10.24 -3.89 10.09
C THR A 259 -9.64 -2.59 10.57
N PHE A 260 -10.17 -1.47 10.09
CA PHE A 260 -9.64 -0.16 10.45
C PHE A 260 -10.71 0.90 10.67
N LEU A 261 -10.39 1.85 11.54
CA LEU A 261 -11.03 3.16 11.63
C LEU A 261 -9.98 4.22 11.30
N ARG A 262 -10.26 5.04 10.31
CA ARG A 262 -9.39 6.16 9.88
C ARG A 262 -10.12 7.46 10.06
N LEU A 263 -9.47 8.42 10.72
CA LEU A 263 -9.89 9.81 10.80
C LEU A 263 -8.85 10.64 10.06
N ARG A 264 -9.20 11.20 8.91
CA ARG A 264 -8.31 12.07 8.13
C ARG A 264 -8.82 13.49 8.16
N THR A 265 -8.07 14.37 8.78
CA THR A 265 -8.37 15.80 8.90
C THR A 265 -7.46 16.60 8.00
N LYS A 266 -8.03 17.50 7.20
CA LYS A 266 -7.28 18.41 6.32
C LYS A 266 -7.59 19.85 6.68
N ILE A 267 -6.55 20.60 7.04
CA ILE A 267 -6.64 22.03 7.37
C ILE A 267 -5.51 22.73 6.63
N TRP A 268 -5.88 23.61 5.68
CA TRP A 268 -4.93 24.33 4.86
C TRP A 268 -3.95 23.37 4.13
N LYS A 269 -2.66 23.42 4.38
CA LYS A 269 -1.61 22.55 3.82
C LYS A 269 -1.28 21.34 4.71
N LEU A 270 -1.92 21.21 5.86
CA LEU A 270 -1.69 20.15 6.83
C LEU A 270 -2.75 19.06 6.66
N THR A 271 -2.28 17.82 6.61
CA THR A 271 -3.12 16.63 6.69
C THR A 271 -2.74 15.85 7.95
N TYR A 272 -3.72 15.58 8.79
CA TYR A 272 -3.56 14.75 9.98
C TYR A 272 -4.38 13.49 9.84
N GLU A 273 -3.75 12.35 9.96
CA GLU A 273 -4.39 11.04 9.91
C GLU A 273 -4.22 10.31 11.24
N ASN A 274 -5.34 9.79 11.76
CA ASN A 274 -5.38 8.84 12.85
C ASN A 274 -5.92 7.54 12.27
N LEU A 275 -5.16 6.46 12.43
CA LEU A 275 -5.48 5.13 11.92
C LEU A 275 -5.45 4.14 13.08
N TYR A 276 -6.58 3.50 13.32
CA TYR A 276 -6.75 2.48 14.34
C TYR A 276 -6.99 1.16 13.64
N LEU A 277 -6.19 0.14 13.97
CA LEU A 277 -6.23 -1.18 13.32
C LEU A 277 -6.53 -2.27 14.36
N GLU A 278 -7.38 -3.20 13.98
CA GLU A 278 -7.50 -4.50 14.61
C GLU A 278 -6.60 -5.49 13.87
N LEU A 279 -5.69 -6.13 14.59
CA LEU A 279 -4.67 -7.00 14.06
C LEU A 279 -4.78 -8.39 14.72
N MET A 280 -4.29 -9.43 14.05
CA MET A 280 -4.18 -10.78 14.62
C MET A 280 -2.75 -11.01 15.11
N GLN A 281 -2.65 -11.61 16.32
CA GLN A 281 -1.37 -11.90 16.95
C GLN A 281 -0.60 -12.97 16.18
N ASP A 282 -1.27 -14.09 15.91
CA ASP A 282 -0.75 -15.23 15.17
C ASP A 282 -1.77 -15.77 14.19
N TYR A 283 -1.31 -16.47 13.15
CA TYR A 283 -2.17 -17.30 12.33
C TYR A 283 -2.22 -18.73 12.92
N ALA A 284 -2.74 -18.86 14.12
CA ALA A 284 -2.92 -20.14 14.79
C ALA A 284 -4.29 -20.72 14.44
N ARG A 285 -4.31 -21.90 13.84
CA ARG A 285 -5.53 -22.68 13.65
C ARG A 285 -5.67 -23.64 14.83
N GLY A 286 -6.19 -23.14 15.94
CA GLY A 286 -6.59 -23.99 17.07
C GLY A 286 -7.88 -24.76 16.78
N THR A 287 -8.23 -25.70 17.63
CA THR A 287 -9.49 -26.47 17.54
C THR A 287 -10.72 -25.58 17.70
N ASP A 288 -10.61 -24.52 18.46
CA ASP A 288 -11.63 -23.49 18.66
C ASP A 288 -11.66 -22.41 17.56
N ARG A 289 -10.62 -22.34 16.73
CA ARG A 289 -10.43 -21.35 15.65
C ARG A 289 -10.52 -19.89 16.10
N ILE A 290 -10.37 -19.61 17.38
CA ILE A 290 -10.30 -18.24 17.91
C ILE A 290 -8.86 -17.76 17.75
N LEU A 291 -8.70 -16.65 17.01
CA LEU A 291 -7.41 -16.00 16.82
C LEU A 291 -7.25 -14.87 17.85
N PRO A 292 -6.13 -14.82 18.59
CA PRO A 292 -5.87 -13.71 19.52
C PRO A 292 -5.74 -12.38 18.79
N HIS A 293 -6.38 -11.35 19.32
CA HIS A 293 -6.35 -10.02 18.76
C HIS A 293 -5.27 -9.15 19.41
N LYS A 294 -4.72 -8.25 18.63
CA LYS A 294 -3.94 -7.10 19.07
C LYS A 294 -4.37 -5.87 18.27
N TYR A 295 -3.94 -4.71 18.67
CA TYR A 295 -4.41 -3.45 18.10
C TYR A 295 -3.24 -2.54 17.81
N ALA A 296 -3.43 -1.64 16.84
CA ALA A 296 -2.50 -0.57 16.56
C ALA A 296 -3.23 0.77 16.54
N SER A 297 -2.59 1.77 17.14
CA SER A 297 -2.96 3.18 17.02
C SER A 297 -1.82 3.91 16.35
N MET A 298 -2.09 4.54 15.21
CA MET A 298 -1.10 5.23 14.39
C MET A 298 -1.55 6.66 14.12
N HIS A 299 -0.63 7.59 14.25
CA HIS A 299 -0.86 9.00 14.02
C HIS A 299 0.16 9.53 13.03
N GLN A 300 -0.29 10.24 12.01
CA GLN A 300 0.60 10.87 11.03
C GLN A 300 0.17 12.29 10.74
N VAL A 301 1.07 13.23 10.97
CA VAL A 301 0.92 14.63 10.58
C VAL A 301 1.81 14.87 9.37
N SER A 302 1.26 15.44 8.31
CA SER A 302 2.02 15.78 7.11
C SER A 302 1.65 17.17 6.61
N ILE A 303 2.64 17.93 6.17
CA ILE A 303 2.47 19.30 5.70
C ILE A 303 3.23 19.56 4.39
N ASN A 304 2.58 20.21 3.43
CA ASN A 304 3.23 20.81 2.29
C ASN A 304 3.95 22.10 2.74
N ALA A 305 5.17 21.96 3.26
CA ALA A 305 5.95 23.08 3.80
C ALA A 305 6.19 24.16 2.73
N THR A 306 6.51 23.72 1.51
CA THR A 306 6.58 24.56 0.32
C THR A 306 5.80 23.89 -0.83
N ARG A 307 5.73 24.53 -2.00
CA ARG A 307 5.12 23.91 -3.18
C ARG A 307 5.88 22.68 -3.71
N TRP A 308 7.13 22.50 -3.32
CA TRP A 308 8.02 21.42 -3.77
C TRP A 308 8.45 20.46 -2.65
N LEU A 309 8.14 20.76 -1.37
CA LEU A 309 8.56 19.98 -0.20
C LEU A 309 7.37 19.63 0.68
N ASN A 310 7.14 18.34 0.86
CA ASN A 310 6.28 17.76 1.88
C ASN A 310 7.14 17.11 2.97
N VAL A 311 6.73 17.25 4.22
CA VAL A 311 7.34 16.60 5.38
C VAL A 311 6.25 16.04 6.28
N GLY A 312 6.52 14.90 6.91
CA GLY A 312 5.59 14.26 7.83
C GLY A 312 6.27 13.63 9.03
N ILE A 313 5.52 13.55 10.11
CA ILE A 313 5.90 12.87 11.35
C ILE A 313 4.88 11.77 11.60
N PHE A 314 5.37 10.63 12.06
CA PHE A 314 4.59 9.42 12.30
C PHE A 314 4.84 8.91 13.72
N GLU A 315 3.77 8.42 14.36
CA GLU A 315 3.81 7.65 15.60
C GLU A 315 2.99 6.38 15.41
N SER A 316 3.46 5.27 15.95
CA SER A 316 2.69 4.04 16.03
C SER A 316 2.81 3.41 17.40
N THR A 317 1.72 2.84 17.90
CA THR A 317 1.70 2.05 19.13
C THR A 317 0.95 0.76 18.85
N ILE A 318 1.64 -0.38 19.07
CA ILE A 318 1.01 -1.71 19.04
C ILE A 318 0.82 -2.18 20.47
N TYR A 319 -0.37 -2.69 20.76
CA TYR A 319 -0.77 -3.15 22.09
C TYR A 319 -1.75 -4.31 22.00
N GLY A 320 -1.79 -5.10 23.08
CA GLY A 320 -2.80 -6.13 23.29
C GLY A 320 -3.06 -6.28 24.79
N ARG A 321 -4.32 -6.34 25.18
CA ARG A 321 -4.74 -6.47 26.58
C ARG A 321 -5.76 -7.60 26.70
N GLY A 322 -5.31 -8.86 26.54
CA GLY A 322 -6.19 -10.03 26.70
C GLY A 322 -7.44 -9.92 25.83
N ASP A 323 -7.27 -9.67 24.52
CA ASP A 323 -8.33 -9.49 23.52
C ASP A 323 -9.29 -8.33 23.77
N ARG A 324 -8.89 -7.33 24.57
CA ARG A 324 -9.70 -6.13 24.82
C ARG A 324 -9.11 -4.93 24.12
N PHE A 325 -9.97 -4.20 23.42
CA PHE A 325 -9.62 -2.90 22.86
C PHE A 325 -9.48 -1.87 23.99
N GLY A 326 -8.37 -1.16 24.02
CA GLY A 326 -8.13 -0.07 24.96
C GLY A 326 -8.67 1.25 24.42
N VAL A 327 -9.74 1.77 24.99
CA VAL A 327 -10.38 3.04 24.55
C VAL A 327 -9.44 4.24 24.68
N GLU A 328 -8.49 4.19 25.60
CA GLU A 328 -7.45 5.21 25.81
C GLU A 328 -6.55 5.41 24.59
N TYR A 329 -6.40 4.39 23.72
CA TYR A 329 -5.62 4.49 22.48
C TYR A 329 -6.36 5.15 21.32
N LEU A 330 -7.65 5.49 21.50
CA LEU A 330 -8.42 6.29 20.54
C LEU A 330 -8.17 7.80 20.65
N VAL A 331 -7.37 8.25 21.62
CA VAL A 331 -7.07 9.67 21.79
C VAL A 331 -6.35 10.18 20.53
N PRO A 332 -6.98 11.08 19.75
CA PRO A 332 -6.47 11.49 18.44
C PRO A 332 -5.39 12.60 18.58
N VAL A 333 -4.40 12.37 19.42
CA VAL A 333 -3.32 13.35 19.70
C VAL A 333 -1.99 12.65 19.51
N ILE A 334 -1.22 13.09 18.53
CA ILE A 334 0.12 12.56 18.28
C ILE A 334 1.02 12.74 19.51
N PHE A 335 1.89 11.76 19.77
CA PHE A 335 2.75 11.64 20.95
C PHE A 335 2.04 11.37 22.28
N TYR A 336 0.69 11.30 22.30
CA TYR A 336 -0.03 10.93 23.51
C TYR A 336 0.36 9.51 23.97
N ASN A 337 0.38 8.54 23.07
CA ASN A 337 0.70 7.15 23.39
C ASN A 337 2.16 7.00 23.83
N THR A 338 3.08 7.79 23.26
CA THR A 338 4.48 7.82 23.68
C THR A 338 4.63 8.37 25.11
N ALA A 339 3.87 9.40 25.47
CA ALA A 339 3.85 10.00 26.81
C ALA A 339 3.13 9.12 27.84
N ALA A 340 2.08 8.42 27.42
CA ALA A 340 1.21 7.60 28.28
C ALA A 340 1.82 6.25 28.72
N ARG A 341 3.13 6.04 28.56
CA ARG A 341 3.86 4.86 29.08
C ARG A 341 3.59 4.55 30.56
N ALA A 342 3.14 5.54 31.31
CA ALA A 342 2.74 5.39 32.72
C ALA A 342 1.49 4.53 32.93
N LEU A 343 0.75 4.16 31.88
CA LEU A 343 -0.46 3.33 31.98
C LEU A 343 -0.18 1.83 32.15
N GLY A 344 1.09 1.42 32.27
CA GLY A 344 1.48 0.08 32.72
C GLY A 344 1.13 -1.05 31.77
N ALA A 345 1.01 -0.78 30.47
CA ALA A 345 0.69 -1.81 29.47
C ALA A 345 1.95 -2.27 28.73
N ASN A 346 1.98 -3.55 28.38
CA ASN A 346 2.87 -4.07 27.35
C ASN A 346 2.45 -3.44 26.02
N GLN A 347 3.17 -2.39 25.64
CA GLN A 347 2.96 -1.66 24.39
C GLN A 347 4.30 -1.37 23.75
N LYS A 348 4.33 -1.41 22.43
CA LYS A 348 5.48 -1.00 21.65
C LYS A 348 5.14 0.27 20.89
N THR A 349 5.86 1.34 21.19
CA THR A 349 5.68 2.64 20.53
C THR A 349 6.91 2.95 19.70
N ALA A 350 6.69 3.40 18.47
CA ALA A 350 7.74 3.82 17.55
C ALA A 350 7.40 5.19 16.95
N LEU A 351 8.44 5.92 16.59
CA LEU A 351 8.35 7.20 15.90
C LEU A 351 8.90 7.07 14.50
N GLY A 352 8.42 7.91 13.59
CA GLY A 352 8.91 7.95 12.23
C GLY A 352 8.81 9.33 11.62
N PHE A 353 9.45 9.49 10.49
CA PHE A 353 9.28 10.65 9.63
C PHE A 353 9.27 10.23 8.17
N ASN A 354 8.69 11.06 7.33
CA ASN A 354 8.78 10.94 5.89
C ASN A 354 8.94 12.32 5.25
N PHE A 355 9.54 12.34 4.07
CA PHE A 355 9.61 13.54 3.25
C PHE A 355 9.51 13.21 1.77
N LYS A 356 9.06 14.18 0.99
CA LYS A 356 9.05 14.20 -0.47
C LYS A 356 9.46 15.58 -0.94
N ALA A 357 10.46 15.64 -1.81
CA ALA A 357 10.95 16.88 -2.39
C ALA A 357 11.04 16.75 -3.91
N MET A 358 10.62 17.79 -4.62
CA MET A 358 10.67 17.84 -6.09
C MET A 358 11.69 18.89 -6.54
N ALA A 359 12.42 18.59 -7.61
CA ALA A 359 13.42 19.47 -8.19
C ALA A 359 13.40 19.41 -9.72
N LEU A 360 13.77 20.53 -10.36
CA LEU A 360 13.98 20.63 -11.80
C LEU A 360 12.78 20.17 -12.66
N GLN A 361 11.57 20.08 -12.08
CA GLN A 361 10.36 19.56 -12.74
C GLN A 361 10.53 18.17 -13.37
N ARG A 362 11.48 17.37 -12.86
CA ARG A 362 11.80 16.02 -13.35
C ARG A 362 12.26 15.07 -12.26
N LEU A 363 12.76 15.61 -11.15
CA LEU A 363 13.31 14.83 -10.07
C LEU A 363 12.42 14.90 -8.84
N GLN A 364 12.20 13.74 -8.23
CA GLN A 364 11.53 13.60 -6.94
C GLN A 364 12.41 12.78 -6.03
N VAL A 365 12.82 13.34 -4.92
CA VAL A 365 13.52 12.65 -3.83
C VAL A 365 12.54 12.41 -2.70
N TYR A 366 12.54 11.23 -2.14
CA TYR A 366 11.70 10.88 -1.00
C TYR A 366 12.47 10.01 -0.01
N GLY A 367 11.99 9.95 1.22
CA GLY A 367 12.59 9.07 2.21
C GLY A 367 11.73 8.90 3.44
N GLN A 368 12.09 7.89 4.24
CA GLN A 368 11.46 7.58 5.51
C GLN A 368 12.52 7.23 6.55
N GLY A 369 12.23 7.55 7.80
CA GLY A 369 12.91 7.02 8.96
C GLY A 369 11.89 6.38 9.90
N TYR A 370 12.26 5.25 10.49
CA TYR A 370 11.50 4.56 11.53
C TYR A 370 12.40 4.31 12.72
N PHE A 371 11.98 4.70 13.90
CA PHE A 371 12.74 4.64 15.14
C PHE A 371 11.93 3.92 16.21
N ASP A 372 12.36 2.73 16.53
CA ASP A 372 11.77 1.88 17.54
C ASP A 372 12.43 2.15 18.91
N GLN A 373 13.75 2.01 18.95
CA GLN A 373 14.58 2.36 20.09
C GLN A 373 15.89 2.93 19.59
N VAL A 374 16.30 4.08 20.14
CA VAL A 374 17.58 4.70 19.83
C VAL A 374 18.27 5.18 21.11
N LYS A 375 19.45 4.65 21.39
CA LYS A 375 20.33 5.11 22.44
C LYS A 375 21.45 5.95 21.83
N LEU A 376 21.32 7.27 21.92
CA LEU A 376 22.24 8.21 21.27
C LEU A 376 23.71 7.97 21.66
N GLY A 377 24.00 7.66 22.94
CA GLY A 377 25.34 7.36 23.40
C GLY A 377 25.97 6.07 22.84
N GLU A 378 25.18 5.22 22.22
CA GLU A 378 25.59 3.94 21.62
C GLU A 378 25.53 3.94 20.09
N LEU A 379 25.22 5.09 19.48
CA LEU A 379 25.22 5.21 18.01
C LEU A 379 26.62 4.95 17.45
N GLY A 380 26.69 4.15 16.39
CA GLY A 380 27.96 3.76 15.77
C GLY A 380 28.75 2.67 16.51
N LYS A 381 28.37 2.30 17.74
CA LYS A 381 29.05 1.26 18.52
C LYS A 381 28.58 -0.17 18.27
N GLY A 382 27.59 -0.35 17.40
CA GLY A 382 27.03 -1.68 17.09
C GLY A 382 26.08 -2.23 18.17
N SER A 383 25.48 -1.38 19.00
CA SER A 383 24.51 -1.82 20.01
C SER A 383 23.25 -2.38 19.36
N TRP A 384 22.77 -3.53 19.86
CA TRP A 384 21.49 -4.12 19.45
C TRP A 384 20.29 -3.23 19.79
N ALA A 385 20.43 -2.41 20.82
CA ALA A 385 19.37 -1.51 21.28
C ALA A 385 19.13 -0.32 20.34
N ASN A 386 19.97 -0.12 19.32
CA ASN A 386 19.73 0.86 18.28
C ASN A 386 18.91 0.22 17.15
N GLN A 387 17.59 0.27 17.28
CA GLN A 387 16.58 -0.33 16.43
C GLN A 387 15.93 0.76 15.58
N PHE A 388 16.33 0.85 14.33
CA PHE A 388 15.80 1.84 13.38
C PHE A 388 15.91 1.36 11.94
N GLY A 389 15.12 1.97 11.08
CA GLY A 389 15.19 1.79 9.63
C GLY A 389 15.27 3.13 8.91
N ALA A 390 15.87 3.13 7.72
CA ALA A 390 15.96 4.28 6.84
C ALA A 390 15.69 3.89 5.39
N GLN A 391 14.97 4.74 4.69
CA GLN A 391 14.68 4.65 3.26
C GLN A 391 15.06 5.94 2.58
N LEU A 392 15.67 5.83 1.40
CA LEU A 392 15.91 6.94 0.50
C LEU A 392 15.61 6.50 -0.93
N GLY A 393 14.88 7.33 -1.67
CA GLY A 393 14.55 7.05 -3.06
C GLY A 393 14.58 8.28 -3.94
N LEU A 394 14.74 8.02 -5.22
CA LEU A 394 14.79 9.01 -6.30
C LEU A 394 13.88 8.54 -7.45
N LYS A 395 13.04 9.44 -7.97
CA LYS A 395 12.32 9.26 -9.25
C LYS A 395 12.82 10.30 -10.24
N TYR A 396 13.07 9.86 -11.47
CA TYR A 396 13.49 10.72 -12.57
C TYR A 396 12.54 10.54 -13.75
N PHE A 397 11.68 11.51 -13.95
CA PHE A 397 10.66 11.52 -14.99
C PHE A 397 11.22 12.10 -16.30
N ASN A 398 10.79 11.52 -17.44
CA ASN A 398 11.35 11.82 -18.76
C ASN A 398 12.88 11.71 -18.76
N ALA A 399 13.38 10.59 -18.22
CA ALA A 399 14.80 10.35 -18.02
C ALA A 399 15.58 10.48 -19.33
N PHE A 400 16.73 11.17 -19.27
CA PHE A 400 17.61 11.40 -20.42
C PHE A 400 16.91 12.11 -21.60
N ASN A 401 15.86 12.91 -21.32
CA ASN A 401 14.98 13.55 -22.33
C ASN A 401 14.17 12.57 -23.20
N LEU A 402 14.10 11.28 -22.83
CA LEU A 402 13.22 10.34 -23.48
C LEU A 402 11.83 10.46 -22.84
N LEU A 403 10.86 10.96 -23.60
CA LEU A 403 9.49 11.15 -23.12
C LEU A 403 8.89 9.83 -22.64
N ASN A 404 8.21 9.90 -21.50
CA ASN A 404 7.52 8.78 -20.85
C ASN A 404 8.44 7.62 -20.42
N LEU A 405 9.75 7.82 -20.35
CA LEU A 405 10.69 6.96 -19.64
C LEU A 405 10.89 7.51 -18.23
N ASP A 406 10.45 6.77 -17.23
CA ASP A 406 10.58 7.13 -15.82
C ASP A 406 11.42 6.09 -15.09
N LEU A 407 12.44 6.57 -14.40
CA LEU A 407 13.34 5.74 -13.60
C LEU A 407 13.08 5.98 -12.11
N GLN A 408 13.18 4.93 -11.34
CA GLN A 408 13.10 5.00 -9.88
C GLN A 408 14.21 4.15 -9.27
N ALA A 409 14.91 4.70 -8.30
CA ALA A 409 15.86 3.99 -7.47
C ALA A 409 15.46 4.16 -6.00
N GLU A 410 15.58 3.09 -5.21
CA GLU A 410 15.24 3.11 -3.78
C GLU A 410 16.23 2.24 -3.01
N ALA A 411 16.66 2.71 -1.85
CA ALA A 411 17.46 1.97 -0.90
C ALA A 411 16.72 1.89 0.44
N ASN A 412 16.62 0.69 0.99
CA ASN A 412 16.01 0.41 2.28
C ASN A 412 17.02 -0.30 3.16
N VAL A 413 17.19 0.18 4.38
CA VAL A 413 18.03 -0.46 5.40
C VAL A 413 17.26 -0.51 6.70
N VAL A 414 17.25 -1.69 7.33
CA VAL A 414 16.61 -1.87 8.64
C VAL A 414 17.56 -2.66 9.53
N ARG A 415 17.82 -2.12 10.71
CA ARG A 415 18.70 -2.74 11.68
C ARG A 415 18.05 -3.97 12.33
N PRO A 416 18.87 -4.90 12.86
CA PRO A 416 18.37 -6.04 13.65
C PRO A 416 17.47 -5.59 14.80
N PHE A 417 16.50 -6.44 15.14
CA PHE A 417 15.50 -6.27 16.20
C PHE A 417 14.51 -5.11 16.01
N THR A 418 14.68 -4.28 14.98
CA THR A 418 13.63 -3.33 14.59
C THR A 418 12.33 -4.08 14.31
N TYR A 419 11.19 -3.59 14.78
CA TYR A 419 9.88 -4.23 14.70
C TYR A 419 9.66 -5.44 15.63
N ALA A 420 10.69 -6.06 16.19
CA ALA A 420 10.57 -7.14 17.17
C ALA A 420 10.18 -6.60 18.56
N ALA A 421 9.67 -7.42 19.44
CA ALA A 421 9.26 -7.04 20.80
C ALA A 421 9.82 -8.00 21.86
N ASN A 422 9.69 -7.63 23.15
CA ASN A 422 10.03 -8.50 24.29
C ASN A 422 8.90 -9.46 24.64
N ASP A 423 7.73 -9.27 24.04
CA ASP A 423 6.54 -10.10 24.22
C ASP A 423 6.02 -10.57 22.86
N THR A 424 5.12 -11.54 22.88
CA THR A 424 4.57 -12.15 21.67
C THR A 424 3.46 -11.32 21.02
N ILE A 425 3.02 -10.23 21.66
CA ILE A 425 1.85 -9.45 21.24
C ILE A 425 2.25 -8.20 20.49
N SER A 426 3.20 -7.42 21.04
CA SER A 426 3.47 -6.07 20.58
C SER A 426 4.43 -5.95 19.41
N ASN A 427 4.86 -7.06 18.80
CA ASN A 427 5.65 -7.03 17.57
C ASN A 427 4.87 -6.44 16.38
N TYR A 428 5.59 -5.87 15.40
CA TYR A 428 5.00 -5.13 14.28
C TYR A 428 4.54 -6.06 13.14
N THR A 429 3.56 -6.92 13.43
CA THR A 429 3.09 -7.98 12.53
C THR A 429 1.57 -8.11 12.53
N HIS A 430 1.04 -8.77 11.49
CA HIS A 430 -0.37 -9.12 11.32
C HIS A 430 -0.49 -10.40 10.50
N TYR A 431 -1.23 -11.42 10.98
CA TYR A 431 -1.36 -12.74 10.32
C TYR A 431 0.00 -13.33 9.91
N ASN A 432 0.96 -13.36 10.84
CA ASN A 432 2.33 -13.83 10.57
C ASN A 432 3.05 -13.12 9.41
N GLN A 433 2.69 -11.87 9.15
CA GLN A 433 3.28 -11.04 8.10
C GLN A 433 3.74 -9.71 8.69
N PRO A 434 4.89 -9.16 8.25
CA PRO A 434 5.31 -7.82 8.64
C PRO A 434 4.29 -6.75 8.23
N LEU A 435 4.02 -5.77 9.11
CA LEU A 435 3.19 -4.60 8.82
C LEU A 435 3.91 -3.53 7.98
N ALA A 436 5.23 -3.52 8.02
CA ALA A 436 6.06 -2.59 7.26
C ALA A 436 6.77 -3.31 6.10
N HIS A 437 8.10 -3.32 6.12
CA HIS A 437 8.88 -3.92 5.04
C HIS A 437 8.76 -5.46 5.03
N PRO A 438 8.60 -6.09 3.86
CA PRO A 438 8.43 -7.55 3.75
C PRO A 438 9.53 -8.39 4.40
N TYR A 439 10.75 -7.88 4.44
CA TYR A 439 11.90 -8.59 5.03
C TYR A 439 11.98 -8.49 6.56
N GLY A 440 11.11 -7.72 7.21
CA GLY A 440 11.20 -7.48 8.64
C GLY A 440 12.42 -6.64 8.99
N ALA A 441 13.45 -7.23 9.62
CA ALA A 441 14.63 -6.54 10.11
C ALA A 441 15.95 -7.19 9.63
N GLY A 442 17.10 -6.57 9.95
CA GLY A 442 18.43 -7.11 9.65
C GLY A 442 18.75 -7.20 8.15
N PHE A 443 18.44 -6.18 7.36
CA PHE A 443 18.65 -6.22 5.91
C PHE A 443 19.08 -4.88 5.30
N ALA A 444 19.64 -4.98 4.09
CA ALA A 444 19.75 -3.91 3.11
C ALA A 444 19.12 -4.34 1.79
N GLU A 445 18.33 -3.48 1.18
CA GLU A 445 17.67 -3.70 -0.12
C GLU A 445 17.91 -2.51 -1.04
N PHE A 446 18.16 -2.78 -2.32
CA PHE A 446 18.27 -1.78 -3.38
C PHE A 446 17.30 -2.16 -4.49
N ILE A 447 16.43 -1.24 -4.86
CA ILE A 447 15.41 -1.41 -5.90
C ILE A 447 15.70 -0.44 -7.04
N GLY A 448 15.72 -0.94 -8.27
CA GLY A 448 15.70 -0.14 -9.48
C GLY A 448 14.48 -0.47 -10.32
N VAL A 449 13.76 0.55 -10.79
CA VAL A 449 12.59 0.37 -11.68
C VAL A 449 12.70 1.33 -12.85
N ALA A 450 12.50 0.80 -14.05
CA ALA A 450 12.31 1.57 -15.27
C ALA A 450 10.89 1.34 -15.78
N ARG A 451 10.14 2.42 -15.97
CA ARG A 451 8.80 2.41 -16.57
C ARG A 451 8.85 3.19 -17.86
N TYR A 452 8.40 2.57 -18.94
CA TYR A 452 8.40 3.21 -20.25
C TYR A 452 7.04 3.03 -20.92
N GLN A 453 6.43 4.12 -21.32
CA GLN A 453 5.15 4.14 -22.03
C GLN A 453 5.36 4.70 -23.44
N PRO A 454 5.86 3.89 -24.41
CA PRO A 454 6.15 4.35 -25.77
C PRO A 454 4.90 4.69 -26.56
N LEU A 455 3.78 4.08 -26.22
CA LEU A 455 2.45 4.29 -26.82
C LEU A 455 1.44 4.46 -25.70
N ASN A 456 0.35 5.16 -25.94
CA ASN A 456 -0.68 5.43 -24.94
C ASN A 456 -1.21 4.19 -24.21
N LYS A 457 -1.20 3.03 -24.86
CA LYS A 457 -1.75 1.78 -24.32
C LYS A 457 -0.71 0.70 -24.02
N LEU A 458 0.57 0.96 -24.26
CA LEU A 458 1.65 0.01 -24.04
C LEU A 458 2.52 0.45 -22.87
N TYR A 459 2.53 -0.35 -21.81
CA TYR A 459 3.28 -0.12 -20.58
C TYR A 459 4.38 -1.18 -20.45
N LEU A 460 5.62 -0.75 -20.42
CA LEU A 460 6.79 -1.60 -20.22
C LEU A 460 7.38 -1.29 -18.83
N THR A 461 7.63 -2.32 -18.04
CA THR A 461 8.24 -2.17 -16.72
C THR A 461 9.38 -3.16 -16.56
N ALA A 462 10.55 -2.68 -16.20
CA ALA A 462 11.68 -3.50 -15.77
C ALA A 462 11.98 -3.18 -14.29
N LYS A 463 12.15 -4.21 -13.47
CA LYS A 463 12.45 -4.09 -12.04
C LYS A 463 13.64 -4.98 -11.69
N ALA A 464 14.57 -4.42 -10.93
CA ALA A 464 15.70 -5.15 -10.36
C ALA A 464 15.74 -4.88 -8.86
N ILE A 465 15.87 -5.93 -8.04
CA ILE A 465 16.04 -5.82 -6.59
C ILE A 465 17.25 -6.62 -6.19
N TYR A 466 18.17 -5.98 -5.50
CA TYR A 466 19.28 -6.63 -4.83
C TYR A 466 19.10 -6.52 -3.33
N SER A 467 19.17 -7.63 -2.61
CA SER A 467 19.01 -7.68 -1.17
C SER A 467 20.12 -8.45 -0.48
N MET A 468 20.45 -8.04 0.72
CA MET A 468 21.33 -8.74 1.64
C MET A 468 20.60 -8.80 3.00
N ARG A 469 20.34 -10.01 3.49
CA ARG A 469 19.57 -10.23 4.72
C ARG A 469 20.34 -11.13 5.67
N SER A 470 20.28 -10.79 6.95
CA SER A 470 20.65 -11.71 8.02
C SER A 470 19.67 -12.88 8.09
N VAL A 471 20.13 -14.05 8.40
CA VAL A 471 19.30 -15.26 8.55
C VAL A 471 19.61 -15.94 9.87
N ASP A 472 18.57 -16.30 10.58
CA ASP A 472 18.65 -17.15 11.76
C ASP A 472 18.67 -18.61 11.31
N SER A 473 19.86 -19.19 11.17
CA SER A 473 20.09 -20.49 10.52
C SER A 473 19.53 -21.70 11.27
N ASN A 474 19.16 -21.54 12.54
CA ASN A 474 18.50 -22.59 13.34
C ASN A 474 17.57 -21.98 14.39
N GLY A 475 16.72 -22.80 15.01
CA GLY A 475 15.72 -22.35 15.97
C GLY A 475 16.28 -21.67 17.24
N THR A 476 17.56 -21.88 17.56
CA THR A 476 18.21 -21.34 18.77
C THR A 476 18.93 -20.01 18.51
N VAL A 477 19.24 -19.71 17.26
CA VAL A 477 19.92 -18.48 16.87
C VAL A 477 18.90 -17.35 16.68
N ASN A 478 19.21 -16.18 17.24
CA ASN A 478 18.40 -14.96 17.04
C ASN A 478 19.35 -13.77 16.84
N TYR A 479 19.61 -13.44 15.59
CA TYR A 479 20.39 -12.27 15.20
C TYR A 479 19.51 -11.03 14.98
N GLY A 480 18.18 -11.16 15.19
CA GLY A 480 17.21 -10.07 15.11
C GLY A 480 16.70 -9.78 13.69
N SER A 481 16.81 -10.73 12.77
CA SER A 481 16.19 -10.66 11.45
C SER A 481 14.72 -11.12 11.49
N ASP A 482 14.44 -12.13 12.28
CA ASP A 482 13.10 -12.66 12.51
C ASP A 482 12.38 -11.84 13.60
N ILE A 483 11.45 -10.99 13.17
CA ILE A 483 10.69 -10.10 14.05
C ILE A 483 9.62 -10.80 14.88
N PHE A 484 9.42 -12.10 14.69
CA PHE A 484 8.54 -12.93 15.51
C PHE A 484 9.27 -13.48 16.75
N LYS A 485 10.60 -13.47 16.76
CA LYS A 485 11.41 -13.86 17.91
C LYS A 485 11.50 -12.75 18.94
N LEU A 486 11.45 -13.12 20.22
CA LEU A 486 11.57 -12.17 21.33
C LEU A 486 12.97 -11.57 21.38
N THR A 487 13.06 -10.27 21.64
CA THR A 487 14.36 -9.56 21.73
C THR A 487 15.22 -10.04 22.89
N ASP A 488 14.61 -10.56 23.96
CA ASP A 488 15.35 -11.09 25.13
C ASP A 488 16.06 -12.41 24.83
N ASN A 489 15.60 -13.16 23.84
CA ASN A 489 16.22 -14.42 23.40
C ASN A 489 17.34 -14.19 22.36
N ARG A 490 17.91 -12.99 22.29
CA ARG A 490 18.94 -12.65 21.31
C ARG A 490 20.24 -13.44 21.52
N THR A 491 20.85 -13.84 20.44
CA THR A 491 22.22 -14.36 20.42
C THR A 491 23.16 -13.23 20.76
N GLN A 492 23.99 -13.41 21.80
CA GLN A 492 24.90 -12.34 22.26
C GLN A 492 26.04 -12.14 21.24
N LEU A 493 26.24 -10.92 20.82
CA LEU A 493 27.33 -10.49 19.95
C LEU A 493 27.98 -9.25 20.56
N ASP A 494 29.29 -9.12 20.42
CA ASP A 494 30.03 -7.92 20.84
C ASP A 494 29.55 -6.68 20.06
N LYS A 495 29.28 -6.87 18.78
CA LYS A 495 28.74 -5.81 17.89
C LYS A 495 27.72 -6.39 16.91
N TYR A 496 26.58 -5.70 16.82
CA TYR A 496 25.58 -5.96 15.80
C TYR A 496 25.81 -5.03 14.60
N GLY A 497 26.26 -5.60 13.48
CA GLY A 497 26.25 -4.92 12.19
C GLY A 497 24.82 -4.75 11.66
N LEU A 498 24.68 -4.31 10.43
CA LEU A 498 23.39 -4.20 9.75
C LEU A 498 22.79 -5.58 9.46
N THR A 499 23.65 -6.54 9.08
CA THR A 499 23.27 -7.93 8.79
C THR A 499 24.22 -8.86 9.55
N PRO A 500 23.98 -9.09 10.86
CA PRO A 500 24.81 -9.97 11.67
C PRO A 500 24.57 -11.44 11.31
N GLY A 501 25.53 -12.30 11.64
CA GLY A 501 25.45 -13.74 11.40
C GLY A 501 25.56 -14.09 9.93
N GLU A 502 24.97 -15.24 9.56
CA GLU A 502 24.93 -15.70 8.16
C GLU A 502 24.02 -14.81 7.32
N LYS A 503 24.40 -14.59 6.08
CA LYS A 503 23.68 -13.70 5.16
C LYS A 503 23.20 -14.46 3.93
N VAL A 504 22.01 -14.07 3.47
CA VAL A 504 21.48 -14.45 2.16
C VAL A 504 21.48 -13.22 1.26
N LYS A 505 22.16 -13.32 0.14
CA LYS A 505 22.13 -12.35 -0.95
C LYS A 505 21.06 -12.77 -1.97
N GLY A 506 20.19 -11.84 -2.35
CA GLY A 506 19.11 -12.05 -3.30
C GLY A 506 19.24 -11.14 -4.51
N LEU A 507 18.96 -11.65 -5.70
CA LEU A 507 18.78 -10.88 -6.93
C LEU A 507 17.44 -11.26 -7.54
N TYR A 508 16.54 -10.30 -7.63
CA TYR A 508 15.25 -10.43 -8.31
C TYR A 508 15.23 -9.52 -9.53
N LEU A 509 14.90 -10.09 -10.67
CA LEU A 509 14.74 -9.38 -11.94
C LEU A 509 13.35 -9.67 -12.49
N ASN A 510 12.63 -8.65 -12.89
CA ASN A 510 11.33 -8.79 -13.55
C ASN A 510 11.23 -7.85 -14.75
N PHE A 511 10.70 -8.37 -15.84
CA PHE A 511 10.26 -7.59 -16.99
C PHE A 511 8.79 -7.88 -17.25
N ASN A 512 8.01 -6.84 -17.47
CA ASN A 512 6.59 -6.91 -17.79
C ASN A 512 6.24 -5.98 -18.93
N ALA A 513 5.48 -6.49 -19.89
CA ALA A 513 4.81 -5.73 -20.93
C ALA A 513 3.30 -5.88 -20.75
N ALA A 514 2.60 -4.76 -20.63
CA ALA A 514 1.15 -4.72 -20.49
C ALA A 514 0.54 -3.86 -21.59
N PHE A 515 -0.44 -4.39 -22.30
CA PHE A 515 -1.19 -3.67 -23.33
C PHE A 515 -2.62 -3.47 -22.88
N GLU A 516 -3.08 -2.23 -22.80
CA GLU A 516 -4.43 -1.86 -22.39
C GLU A 516 -5.40 -1.97 -23.57
N LEU A 517 -6.25 -2.99 -23.57
CA LEU A 517 -7.28 -3.21 -24.59
C LEU A 517 -8.39 -2.16 -24.49
N ARG A 518 -8.90 -1.96 -23.27
CA ARG A 518 -9.88 -0.95 -22.86
C ARG A 518 -9.49 -0.45 -21.47
N PRO A 519 -10.06 0.66 -20.97
CA PRO A 519 -9.77 1.12 -19.62
C PRO A 519 -9.83 -0.02 -18.60
N ASN A 520 -8.73 -0.22 -17.86
CA ASN A 520 -8.55 -1.28 -16.86
C ASN A 520 -8.59 -2.74 -17.36
N ILE A 521 -8.52 -3.00 -18.66
CA ILE A 521 -8.38 -4.36 -19.23
C ILE A 521 -6.99 -4.48 -19.86
N PHE A 522 -6.13 -5.28 -19.27
CA PHE A 522 -4.73 -5.44 -19.68
C PHE A 522 -4.44 -6.87 -20.13
N LEU A 523 -3.81 -7.02 -21.29
CA LEU A 523 -3.04 -8.20 -21.63
C LEU A 523 -1.62 -8.01 -21.13
N GLU A 524 -1.10 -8.96 -20.39
CA GLU A 524 0.22 -8.89 -19.79
C GLU A 524 1.06 -10.11 -20.15
N ALA A 525 2.35 -9.87 -20.39
CA ALA A 525 3.34 -10.91 -20.54
C ALA A 525 4.67 -10.45 -19.93
N GLY A 526 5.41 -11.39 -19.37
CA GLY A 526 6.68 -11.04 -18.74
C GLY A 526 7.49 -12.25 -18.31
N ALA A 527 8.63 -11.92 -17.69
CA ALA A 527 9.57 -12.89 -17.15
C ALA A 527 10.07 -12.43 -15.79
N THR A 528 10.32 -13.40 -14.92
CA THR A 528 10.92 -13.15 -13.60
C THR A 528 12.07 -14.12 -13.40
N HIS A 529 13.16 -13.62 -12.81
CA HIS A 529 14.28 -14.42 -12.34
C HIS A 529 14.62 -14.06 -10.91
N LEU A 530 14.64 -15.05 -10.02
CA LEU A 530 15.06 -14.94 -8.63
C LEU A 530 16.25 -15.88 -8.38
N ARG A 531 17.35 -15.32 -7.89
CA ARG A 531 18.52 -16.06 -7.42
C ARG A 531 18.82 -15.68 -5.98
N ARG A 532 19.07 -16.69 -5.13
CA ARG A 532 19.47 -16.51 -3.73
C ARG A 532 20.73 -17.32 -3.45
N THR A 533 21.64 -16.77 -2.66
CA THR A 533 22.90 -17.43 -2.33
C THR A 533 23.28 -17.06 -0.90
N TYR A 534 23.63 -18.06 -0.09
CA TYR A 534 24.25 -17.82 1.21
C TYR A 534 25.63 -17.19 1.06
N GLU A 535 26.07 -16.42 2.05
CA GLU A 535 27.43 -15.86 2.06
C GLU A 535 28.51 -16.96 2.04
N SER A 536 28.23 -18.12 2.62
CA SER A 536 29.03 -19.35 2.52
C SER A 536 29.18 -19.90 1.10
N GLY A 537 28.49 -19.32 0.11
CA GLY A 537 28.53 -19.74 -1.30
C GLY A 537 27.48 -20.80 -1.66
N VAL A 538 26.74 -21.33 -0.70
CA VAL A 538 25.65 -22.29 -0.95
C VAL A 538 24.51 -21.57 -1.69
N ALA A 539 24.20 -22.02 -2.89
CA ALA A 539 23.08 -21.48 -3.67
C ALA A 539 21.76 -22.12 -3.22
N LEU A 540 20.75 -21.28 -2.98
CA LEU A 540 19.37 -21.73 -2.84
C LEU A 540 18.76 -21.97 -4.23
N PRO A 541 17.70 -22.79 -4.36
CA PRO A 541 17.04 -23.00 -5.63
C PRO A 541 16.65 -21.66 -6.28
N SER A 542 17.09 -21.46 -7.52
CA SER A 542 16.69 -20.29 -8.31
C SER A 542 15.33 -20.54 -8.95
N SER A 543 14.52 -19.49 -9.03
CA SER A 543 13.23 -19.53 -9.72
C SER A 543 13.29 -18.64 -10.95
N THR A 544 13.01 -19.20 -12.11
CA THR A 544 12.88 -18.46 -13.36
C THR A 544 11.58 -18.87 -14.01
N PHE A 545 10.72 -17.92 -14.30
CA PHE A 545 9.44 -18.21 -14.93
C PHE A 545 9.04 -17.12 -15.92
N PHE A 546 8.28 -17.56 -16.92
CA PHE A 546 7.58 -16.72 -17.87
C PHE A 546 6.09 -16.75 -17.56
N TYR A 547 5.42 -15.64 -17.78
CA TYR A 547 4.00 -15.55 -17.54
C TYR A 547 3.28 -14.76 -18.63
N GLY A 548 1.98 -15.05 -18.76
CA GLY A 548 1.07 -14.30 -19.61
C GLY A 548 -0.34 -14.39 -19.06
N GLY A 549 -1.13 -13.33 -19.26
CA GLY A 549 -2.47 -13.30 -18.71
C GLY A 549 -3.31 -12.08 -19.06
N LEU A 550 -4.51 -12.08 -18.53
CA LEU A 550 -5.49 -11.01 -18.61
C LEU A 550 -5.80 -10.49 -17.22
N ARG A 551 -5.76 -9.17 -17.05
CA ARG A 551 -6.13 -8.50 -15.83
C ARG A 551 -7.21 -7.46 -16.11
N TRP A 552 -8.25 -7.42 -15.26
CA TRP A 552 -9.40 -6.53 -15.40
C TRP A 552 -9.85 -5.99 -14.05
N ASN A 553 -9.84 -4.68 -13.87
CA ASN A 553 -10.23 -3.95 -12.66
C ASN A 553 -9.56 -4.41 -11.36
N ILE A 554 -8.35 -4.93 -11.44
CA ILE A 554 -7.54 -5.32 -10.29
C ILE A 554 -6.09 -4.90 -10.51
N SER A 555 -5.40 -4.50 -9.43
CA SER A 555 -3.98 -4.17 -9.47
C SER A 555 -3.15 -5.43 -9.74
N ARG A 556 -2.02 -5.24 -10.44
CA ARG A 556 -1.05 -6.32 -10.68
C ARG A 556 -0.48 -6.81 -9.36
N ARG A 557 -0.47 -8.12 -9.17
CA ARG A 557 0.21 -8.76 -8.03
C ARG A 557 1.67 -9.03 -8.40
N GLU A 558 2.57 -8.64 -7.53
CA GLU A 558 4.00 -8.86 -7.67
C GLU A 558 4.51 -9.59 -6.43
N ASN A 559 5.18 -10.72 -6.67
CA ASN A 559 5.82 -11.49 -5.61
C ASN A 559 7.30 -11.12 -5.57
N ASP A 560 7.64 -9.89 -5.16
CA ASP A 560 8.98 -9.29 -5.23
C ASP A 560 9.64 -9.10 -3.85
N TYR A 561 9.30 -9.93 -2.89
CA TYR A 561 9.68 -9.81 -1.48
C TYR A 561 10.61 -10.94 -1.00
N TYR A 562 11.55 -11.38 -1.83
CA TYR A 562 12.50 -12.45 -1.50
C TYR A 562 13.94 -12.05 -1.66
#